data_4fa29f55eeeff0ff646049d5a59f2e0b
#
_entry.id   4fa29f55eeeff0ff646049d5a59f2e0b
#
_cell.length_a   1.000
_cell.length_b   1.000
_cell.length_c   1.000
_cell.angle_alpha   90.00
_cell.angle_beta   90.00
_cell.angle_gamma   90.00
#
_symmetry.space_group_name_H-M   'P 1'
#
loop_
_entity.id
_entity.type
_entity.pdbx_description
1 polymer ?
#
loop_
_entity_poly.entity_id
_entity_poly.type
_entity_poly.pdbx_seq_one_letter_code
_entity_poly.pdbx_strand_id
1 'polypeptide(L)'
;MRRSRKMKNSDKTMEKIVALCKNRGFVYAGSEIYGGLANSWDYGPLGVEFKNNVKKAWWKKFVQQSPYNVGLDSAILMNPQTWVASGHVVNFNDPLIDCKSCKMRHRADKLIEEYNAANGIEMVVEALTNEEMTQYIKDKGIPCPGCGKSEFTDIRKFNMMFKTHQGVTEESATELYLRPETAQGIFVNFKNIQRTSRKKVPFGVAQIGKSFRNEITPGNFTFRTREFEQMELEFFCKPGTDLEWFAYWKDFCKNWLLSLGMKEENLHLRDHSPEELCFYSKATTDFEYKFAFGWGELWGIADRTDYDLSQHAKECGKPITYLDPVTNERYVPYVVEPSLGADRVVLAFLTDAYDEEVVDAEKNDVRTVLRLHPALAPYKCAVLPLQKNLAESADAIYAKMAKKFPTTYDVTGSIGKRYRRQDEIGTPFCVTIDFQTLEDNTVTVRDRDSMEQIRVSVEDAIKYIEEKIDF
;
A
#
# COMPACT_ATOMS: atom_id res chain seq x y z
N MET A 1 -10.04 36.90 -3.41
CA MET A 1 -9.98 35.57 -2.75
C MET A 1 -8.51 35.24 -2.48
N ARG A 2 -8.05 35.22 -1.23
CA ARG A 2 -6.71 34.70 -0.89
C ARG A 2 -6.80 33.17 -1.01
N ARG A 3 -6.07 32.59 -1.98
CA ARG A 3 -5.90 31.12 -2.03
C ARG A 3 -5.28 30.69 -0.70
N SER A 4 -6.00 29.89 0.09
CA SER A 4 -5.44 29.26 1.28
C SER A 4 -4.22 28.44 0.86
N ARG A 5 -3.12 28.60 1.58
CA ARG A 5 -1.88 27.88 1.28
C ARG A 5 -2.06 26.45 1.78
N LYS A 6 -2.12 25.48 0.87
CA LYS A 6 -2.14 24.06 1.23
C LYS A 6 -0.85 23.67 1.95
N MET A 7 -0.97 22.80 2.93
CA MET A 7 0.15 22.28 3.70
C MET A 7 1.08 21.43 2.80
N LYS A 8 2.40 21.60 2.92
CA LYS A 8 3.35 20.73 2.23
C LYS A 8 3.53 19.44 3.00
N ASN A 9 3.90 18.33 2.35
CA ASN A 9 4.18 17.07 3.06
C ASN A 9 5.31 17.21 4.09
N SER A 10 6.29 18.08 3.84
CA SER A 10 7.35 18.41 4.82
C SER A 10 6.85 19.02 6.13
N ASP A 11 5.65 19.59 6.14
CA ASP A 11 5.06 20.27 7.30
C ASP A 11 4.10 19.34 8.06
N LYS A 12 3.85 18.14 7.54
CA LYS A 12 3.00 17.11 8.13
C LYS A 12 3.84 16.22 9.04
N THR A 13 3.33 15.89 10.20
CA THR A 13 4.02 14.97 11.11
C THR A 13 3.29 13.64 11.20
N MET A 14 4.03 12.58 11.50
CA MET A 14 3.43 11.26 11.71
C MET A 14 2.44 11.27 12.86
N GLU A 15 2.72 12.06 13.93
CA GLU A 15 1.84 12.18 15.08
C GLU A 15 0.46 12.72 14.69
N LYS A 16 0.40 13.74 13.82
CA LYS A 16 -0.87 14.32 13.33
C LYS A 16 -1.67 13.30 12.52
N ILE A 17 -1.00 12.58 11.62
CA ILE A 17 -1.63 11.55 10.76
C ILE A 17 -2.14 10.39 11.61
N VAL A 18 -1.30 9.86 12.52
CA VAL A 18 -1.67 8.78 13.43
C VAL A 18 -2.81 9.18 14.36
N ALA A 19 -2.76 10.41 14.91
CA ALA A 19 -3.83 10.93 15.76
C ALA A 19 -5.16 11.03 14.99
N LEU A 20 -5.15 11.56 13.77
CA LEU A 20 -6.34 11.59 12.91
C LEU A 20 -6.88 10.18 12.65
N CYS A 21 -6.00 9.25 12.26
CA CYS A 21 -6.39 7.87 11.94
C CYS A 21 -7.05 7.17 13.13
N LYS A 22 -6.46 7.28 14.34
CA LYS A 22 -7.01 6.70 15.56
C LYS A 22 -8.33 7.36 15.96
N ASN A 23 -8.36 8.69 16.00
CA ASN A 23 -9.53 9.44 16.46
C ASN A 23 -10.75 9.33 15.53
N ARG A 24 -10.53 9.07 14.23
CA ARG A 24 -11.57 8.97 13.22
C ARG A 24 -11.89 7.55 12.78
N GLY A 25 -11.21 6.55 13.32
CA GLY A 25 -11.51 5.15 13.03
C GLY A 25 -10.99 4.65 11.70
N PHE A 26 -9.85 5.18 11.25
CA PHE A 26 -9.12 4.61 10.13
C PHE A 26 -8.26 3.43 10.57
N VAL A 27 -7.47 3.59 11.62
CA VAL A 27 -6.54 2.55 12.09
C VAL A 27 -6.46 2.59 13.61
N TYR A 28 -6.47 1.42 14.25
CA TYR A 28 -6.30 1.22 15.68
C TYR A 28 -5.05 0.37 15.95
N ALA A 29 -4.50 0.44 17.16
CA ALA A 29 -3.48 -0.51 17.59
C ALA A 29 -4.09 -1.92 17.68
N GLY A 30 -3.45 -2.91 17.08
CA GLY A 30 -3.94 -4.29 17.12
C GLY A 30 -3.94 -4.84 18.53
N SER A 31 -5.07 -5.41 18.98
CA SER A 31 -5.26 -5.97 20.32
C SER A 31 -4.99 -4.97 21.46
N GLU A 32 -5.39 -3.71 21.28
CA GLU A 32 -5.10 -2.60 22.21
C GLU A 32 -5.52 -2.86 23.65
N ILE A 33 -6.64 -3.56 23.85
CA ILE A 33 -7.16 -3.91 25.20
C ILE A 33 -6.20 -4.78 26.01
N TYR A 34 -5.26 -5.46 25.36
CA TYR A 34 -4.21 -6.28 26.01
C TYR A 34 -2.83 -5.61 25.97
N GLY A 35 -2.76 -4.30 25.73
CA GLY A 35 -1.53 -3.56 25.60
C GLY A 35 -0.94 -3.54 24.18
N GLY A 36 -1.63 -4.12 23.23
CA GLY A 36 -1.23 -4.18 21.83
C GLY A 36 -0.15 -5.20 21.51
N LEU A 37 0.11 -5.37 20.23
CA LEU A 37 1.27 -6.12 19.73
C LEU A 37 2.13 -5.15 18.92
N ALA A 38 3.44 -5.14 19.17
CA ALA A 38 4.35 -4.16 18.59
C ALA A 38 4.19 -4.06 17.06
N ASN A 39 3.82 -2.86 16.62
CA ASN A 39 3.57 -2.48 15.23
C ASN A 39 2.61 -3.41 14.48
N SER A 40 1.55 -3.84 15.16
CA SER A 40 0.38 -4.52 14.61
C SER A 40 -0.81 -3.56 14.64
N TRP A 41 -1.53 -3.48 13.54
CA TRP A 41 -2.56 -2.47 13.33
C TRP A 41 -3.84 -3.10 12.76
N ASP A 42 -4.99 -2.64 13.28
CA ASP A 42 -6.32 -3.01 12.80
C ASP A 42 -6.90 -1.84 11.99
N TYR A 43 -7.43 -2.13 10.80
CA TYR A 43 -8.19 -1.12 10.04
C TYR A 43 -9.59 -1.01 10.63
N GLY A 44 -9.92 0.19 11.12
CA GLY A 44 -11.24 0.52 11.65
C GLY A 44 -12.29 0.71 10.54
N PRO A 45 -13.53 1.12 10.91
CA PRO A 45 -14.64 1.24 9.96
C PRO A 45 -14.36 2.11 8.74
N LEU A 46 -13.68 3.25 8.91
CA LEU A 46 -13.30 4.09 7.77
C LEU A 46 -12.06 3.55 7.04
N GLY A 47 -11.14 2.96 7.77
CA GLY A 47 -9.90 2.43 7.21
C GLY A 47 -10.14 1.24 6.29
N VAL A 48 -11.03 0.31 6.66
CA VAL A 48 -11.34 -0.86 5.82
C VAL A 48 -12.02 -0.44 4.51
N GLU A 49 -12.95 0.53 4.56
CA GLU A 49 -13.58 1.06 3.35
C GLU A 49 -12.57 1.78 2.45
N PHE A 50 -11.70 2.60 3.04
CA PHE A 50 -10.65 3.29 2.30
C PHE A 50 -9.68 2.31 1.64
N LYS A 51 -9.16 1.34 2.39
CA LYS A 51 -8.23 0.32 1.87
C LYS A 51 -8.89 -0.54 0.77
N ASN A 52 -10.16 -0.90 0.95
CA ASN A 52 -10.91 -1.64 -0.07
C ASN A 52 -11.12 -0.80 -1.34
N ASN A 53 -11.37 0.51 -1.22
CA ASN A 53 -11.49 1.39 -2.38
C ASN A 53 -10.17 1.50 -3.14
N VAL A 54 -9.02 1.58 -2.45
CA VAL A 54 -7.69 1.56 -3.07
C VAL A 54 -7.46 0.24 -3.82
N LYS A 55 -7.71 -0.90 -3.18
CA LYS A 55 -7.59 -2.23 -3.80
C LYS A 55 -8.52 -2.38 -5.00
N LYS A 56 -9.76 -1.89 -4.89
CA LYS A 56 -10.75 -1.93 -5.97
C LYS A 56 -10.32 -1.06 -7.16
N ALA A 57 -9.76 0.14 -6.91
CA ALA A 57 -9.24 1.00 -7.96
C ALA A 57 -8.07 0.34 -8.69
N TRP A 58 -7.14 -0.29 -7.95
CA TRP A 58 -6.05 -1.05 -8.54
C TRP A 58 -6.57 -2.23 -9.38
N TRP A 59 -7.46 -3.05 -8.82
CA TRP A 59 -8.03 -4.22 -9.51
C TRP A 59 -8.78 -3.83 -10.78
N LYS A 60 -9.59 -2.76 -10.71
CA LYS A 60 -10.30 -2.21 -11.89
C LYS A 60 -9.32 -1.88 -12.99
N LYS A 61 -8.23 -1.16 -12.67
CA LYS A 61 -7.28 -0.66 -13.66
C LYS A 61 -6.33 -1.74 -14.18
N PHE A 62 -5.76 -2.54 -13.29
CA PHE A 62 -4.74 -3.53 -13.64
C PHE A 62 -5.31 -4.85 -14.16
N VAL A 63 -6.55 -5.19 -13.79
CA VAL A 63 -7.16 -6.46 -14.18
C VAL A 63 -8.38 -6.27 -15.10
N GLN A 64 -9.40 -5.56 -14.63
CA GLN A 64 -10.68 -5.51 -15.34
C GLN A 64 -10.63 -4.69 -16.63
N GLN A 65 -9.87 -3.60 -16.66
CA GLN A 65 -9.67 -2.74 -17.83
C GLN A 65 -8.47 -3.15 -18.69
N SER A 66 -7.69 -4.13 -18.25
CA SER A 66 -6.52 -4.61 -19.00
C SER A 66 -6.90 -5.73 -19.97
N PRO A 67 -6.52 -5.65 -21.25
CA PRO A 67 -6.71 -6.75 -22.20
C PRO A 67 -5.75 -7.92 -21.93
N TYR A 68 -4.69 -7.70 -21.17
CA TYR A 68 -3.62 -8.67 -20.94
C TYR A 68 -3.85 -9.50 -19.67
N ASN A 69 -4.33 -8.88 -18.60
CA ASN A 69 -4.21 -9.45 -17.26
C ASN A 69 -5.41 -10.28 -16.85
N VAL A 70 -5.17 -11.22 -15.93
CA VAL A 70 -6.17 -12.01 -15.21
C VAL A 70 -5.87 -11.99 -13.72
N GLY A 71 -6.84 -12.35 -12.90
CA GLY A 71 -6.69 -12.42 -11.45
C GLY A 71 -6.42 -13.83 -10.95
N LEU A 72 -5.75 -13.92 -9.81
CA LEU A 72 -5.53 -15.13 -9.01
C LEU A 72 -5.74 -14.80 -7.53
N ASP A 73 -6.21 -15.76 -6.77
CA ASP A 73 -6.15 -15.77 -5.31
C ASP A 73 -5.57 -17.12 -4.86
N SER A 74 -4.25 -17.16 -4.62
CA SER A 74 -3.56 -18.36 -4.18
C SER A 74 -3.60 -18.50 -2.66
N ALA A 75 -3.51 -19.73 -2.16
CA ALA A 75 -3.48 -20.01 -0.73
C ALA A 75 -2.25 -19.38 -0.03
N ILE A 76 -2.43 -18.94 1.21
CA ILE A 76 -1.33 -18.45 2.07
C ILE A 76 -0.39 -19.62 2.43
N LEU A 77 -0.97 -20.75 2.84
CA LEU A 77 -0.24 -21.97 3.15
C LEU A 77 0.04 -22.74 1.85
N MET A 78 1.30 -22.85 1.50
CA MET A 78 1.76 -23.49 0.27
C MET A 78 2.71 -24.64 0.60
N ASN A 79 2.93 -25.54 -0.37
CA ASN A 79 3.93 -26.58 -0.22
C ASN A 79 5.30 -25.94 0.10
N PRO A 80 6.01 -26.40 1.15
CA PRO A 80 7.32 -25.84 1.53
C PRO A 80 8.35 -25.82 0.40
N GLN A 81 8.26 -26.75 -0.56
CA GLN A 81 9.15 -26.77 -1.73
C GLN A 81 9.04 -25.52 -2.60
N THR A 82 7.92 -24.79 -2.55
CA THR A 82 7.79 -23.49 -3.20
C THR A 82 8.85 -22.52 -2.71
N TRP A 83 9.09 -22.49 -1.40
CA TRP A 83 10.04 -21.61 -0.73
C TRP A 83 11.50 -22.08 -0.84
N VAL A 84 11.69 -23.37 -1.03
CA VAL A 84 13.00 -23.97 -1.37
C VAL A 84 13.37 -23.56 -2.80
N ALA A 85 12.47 -23.77 -3.75
CA ALA A 85 12.68 -23.45 -5.17
C ALA A 85 12.98 -21.98 -5.39
N SER A 86 12.21 -21.09 -4.77
CA SER A 86 12.39 -19.62 -4.87
C SER A 86 13.59 -19.09 -4.08
N GLY A 87 14.24 -19.94 -3.26
CA GLY A 87 15.41 -19.56 -2.45
C GLY A 87 15.09 -18.84 -1.14
N HIS A 88 13.82 -18.63 -0.78
CA HIS A 88 13.43 -17.90 0.44
C HIS A 88 13.90 -18.60 1.73
N VAL A 89 13.92 -19.92 1.76
CA VAL A 89 14.38 -20.68 2.94
C VAL A 89 15.85 -20.35 3.28
N VAL A 90 16.70 -20.14 2.27
CA VAL A 90 18.14 -19.94 2.43
C VAL A 90 18.55 -18.47 2.43
N ASN A 91 17.92 -17.65 1.56
CA ASN A 91 18.41 -16.31 1.24
C ASN A 91 17.56 -15.18 1.80
N PHE A 92 16.34 -15.44 2.27
CA PHE A 92 15.47 -14.39 2.78
C PHE A 92 15.82 -14.04 4.24
N ASN A 93 17.02 -13.45 4.40
CA ASN A 93 17.62 -13.16 5.69
C ASN A 93 18.01 -11.70 5.81
N ASP A 94 17.76 -11.11 6.98
CA ASP A 94 18.30 -9.81 7.38
C ASP A 94 19.56 -10.00 8.25
N PRO A 95 20.53 -9.08 8.18
CA PRO A 95 21.70 -9.10 9.05
C PRO A 95 21.31 -8.58 10.46
N LEU A 96 21.12 -9.49 11.40
CA LEU A 96 20.71 -9.19 12.78
C LEU A 96 21.92 -8.93 13.66
N ILE A 97 21.91 -7.83 14.40
CA ILE A 97 22.90 -7.46 15.41
C ILE A 97 22.21 -7.04 16.71
N ASP A 98 22.71 -7.49 17.87
CA ASP A 98 22.17 -7.15 19.19
C ASP A 98 23.13 -6.16 19.91
N CYS A 99 22.59 -5.10 20.49
CA CYS A 99 23.36 -4.27 21.43
C CYS A 99 23.59 -5.03 22.75
N LYS A 100 24.86 -5.21 23.15
CA LYS A 100 25.20 -5.94 24.38
C LYS A 100 24.73 -5.23 25.65
N SER A 101 24.59 -3.91 25.61
CA SER A 101 24.22 -3.08 26.76
C SER A 101 22.72 -3.02 27.00
N CYS A 102 21.91 -2.61 26.02
CA CYS A 102 20.44 -2.45 26.18
C CYS A 102 19.63 -3.62 25.63
N LYS A 103 20.27 -4.61 25.01
CA LYS A 103 19.64 -5.79 24.39
C LYS A 103 18.70 -5.48 23.22
N MET A 104 18.70 -4.25 22.71
CA MET A 104 17.95 -3.91 21.53
C MET A 104 18.55 -4.61 20.30
N ARG A 105 17.65 -5.04 19.42
CA ARG A 105 17.97 -5.67 18.14
C ARG A 105 17.89 -4.67 17.02
N HIS A 106 18.86 -4.75 16.10
CA HIS A 106 18.95 -3.86 14.95
C HIS A 106 19.24 -4.66 13.68
N ARG A 107 18.86 -4.12 12.54
CA ARG A 107 19.42 -4.51 11.26
C ARG A 107 20.75 -3.81 11.10
N ALA A 108 21.80 -4.59 10.87
CA ALA A 108 23.16 -4.05 10.79
C ALA A 108 23.36 -3.16 9.55
N ASP A 109 22.78 -3.55 8.42
CA ASP A 109 22.76 -2.75 7.21
C ASP A 109 22.14 -1.36 7.43
N LYS A 110 20.94 -1.31 8.02
CA LYS A 110 20.25 -0.03 8.31
C LYS A 110 20.99 0.82 9.32
N LEU A 111 21.63 0.20 10.32
CA LEU A 111 22.46 0.91 11.28
C LEU A 111 23.65 1.61 10.62
N ILE A 112 24.27 0.95 9.62
CA ILE A 112 25.36 1.50 8.82
C ILE A 112 24.87 2.61 7.89
N GLU A 113 23.74 2.39 7.18
CA GLU A 113 23.14 3.38 6.28
C GLU A 113 22.81 4.68 7.01
N GLU A 114 22.14 4.59 8.17
CA GLU A 114 21.76 5.74 8.97
C GLU A 114 23.00 6.53 9.45
N TYR A 115 24.04 5.79 9.90
CA TYR A 115 25.29 6.40 10.28
C TYR A 115 25.98 7.09 9.10
N ASN A 116 26.04 6.43 7.95
CA ASN A 116 26.65 6.96 6.74
C ASN A 116 25.94 8.22 6.25
N ALA A 117 24.60 8.18 6.21
CA ALA A 117 23.79 9.33 5.83
C ALA A 117 24.04 10.54 6.74
N ALA A 118 24.13 10.33 8.06
CA ALA A 118 24.41 11.38 9.02
C ALA A 118 25.83 11.97 8.91
N ASN A 119 26.77 11.21 8.33
CA ASN A 119 28.17 11.62 8.17
C ASN A 119 28.55 11.95 6.71
N GLY A 120 27.60 11.94 5.78
CA GLY A 120 27.85 12.24 4.37
C GLY A 120 28.75 11.22 3.66
N ILE A 121 28.66 9.94 4.08
CA ILE A 121 29.44 8.84 3.48
C ILE A 121 28.56 8.13 2.44
N GLU A 122 29.01 8.12 1.20
CA GLU A 122 28.38 7.37 0.12
C GLU A 122 28.98 5.97 0.04
N MET A 123 28.15 4.92 0.25
CA MET A 123 28.56 3.52 0.18
C MET A 123 27.32 2.63 -0.02
N VAL A 124 27.44 1.63 -0.91
CA VAL A 124 26.44 0.59 -1.09
C VAL A 124 26.61 -0.47 0.00
N VAL A 125 25.81 -0.40 1.05
CA VAL A 125 25.91 -1.26 2.23
C VAL A 125 25.50 -2.70 1.92
N GLU A 126 24.56 -2.88 1.00
CA GLU A 126 24.07 -4.18 0.54
C GLU A 126 25.16 -5.06 -0.11
N ALA A 127 26.24 -4.46 -0.60
CA ALA A 127 27.37 -5.18 -1.15
C ALA A 127 28.32 -5.80 -0.10
N LEU A 128 28.16 -5.41 1.19
CA LEU A 128 29.02 -5.89 2.25
C LEU A 128 28.58 -7.26 2.79
N THR A 129 29.55 -8.10 3.08
CA THR A 129 29.36 -9.33 3.86
C THR A 129 29.07 -9.02 5.33
N ASN A 130 28.51 -9.99 6.06
CA ASN A 130 28.24 -9.84 7.50
C ASN A 130 29.52 -9.53 8.30
N GLU A 131 30.64 -10.12 7.89
CA GLU A 131 31.96 -9.92 8.48
C GLU A 131 32.45 -8.48 8.26
N GLU A 132 32.32 -7.98 7.03
CA GLU A 132 32.69 -6.61 6.67
C GLU A 132 31.79 -5.58 7.38
N MET A 133 30.46 -5.80 7.44
CA MET A 133 29.55 -4.95 8.19
C MET A 133 29.92 -4.95 9.69
N THR A 134 30.24 -6.10 10.27
CA THR A 134 30.64 -6.21 11.69
C THR A 134 31.91 -5.41 11.94
N GLN A 135 32.91 -5.52 11.03
CA GLN A 135 34.16 -4.77 11.16
C GLN A 135 33.93 -3.27 10.98
N TYR A 136 33.10 -2.88 10.00
CA TYR A 136 32.78 -1.48 9.77
C TYR A 136 32.11 -0.80 10.98
N ILE A 137 31.13 -1.49 11.61
CA ILE A 137 30.46 -1.00 12.82
C ILE A 137 31.47 -0.78 13.96
N LYS A 138 32.42 -1.72 14.14
CA LYS A 138 33.49 -1.62 15.16
C LYS A 138 34.44 -0.47 14.86
N ASP A 139 34.94 -0.36 13.64
CA ASP A 139 35.96 0.63 13.23
C ASP A 139 35.41 2.07 13.29
N LYS A 140 34.14 2.25 12.91
CA LYS A 140 33.47 3.55 12.97
C LYS A 140 32.90 3.88 14.36
N GLY A 141 32.90 2.91 15.28
CA GLY A 141 32.32 3.10 16.61
C GLY A 141 30.83 3.48 16.57
N ILE A 142 30.06 2.90 15.63
CA ILE A 142 28.66 3.27 15.42
C ILE A 142 27.87 3.09 16.70
N PRO A 143 27.18 4.13 17.21
CA PRO A 143 26.44 4.03 18.45
C PRO A 143 25.09 3.32 18.27
N CYS A 144 24.67 2.58 19.29
CA CYS A 144 23.31 2.04 19.35
C CYS A 144 22.30 3.17 19.47
N PRO A 145 21.29 3.27 18.59
CA PRO A 145 20.26 4.32 18.66
C PRO A 145 19.48 4.35 19.97
N GLY A 146 19.40 3.20 20.67
CA GLY A 146 18.64 3.10 21.90
C GLY A 146 19.39 3.56 23.17
N CYS A 147 20.72 3.38 23.24
CA CYS A 147 21.48 3.67 24.46
C CYS A 147 22.80 4.42 24.24
N GLY A 148 23.17 4.72 23.00
CA GLY A 148 24.37 5.45 22.64
C GLY A 148 25.70 4.68 22.79
N LYS A 149 25.69 3.41 23.21
CA LYS A 149 26.90 2.60 23.37
C LYS A 149 27.18 1.83 22.04
N SER A 150 28.49 1.61 21.77
CA SER A 150 28.93 0.95 20.52
C SER A 150 29.36 -0.52 20.75
N GLU A 151 28.74 -1.21 21.68
CA GLU A 151 29.03 -2.61 22.01
C GLU A 151 27.98 -3.52 21.42
N PHE A 152 28.31 -4.21 20.33
CA PHE A 152 27.43 -5.14 19.64
C PHE A 152 27.92 -6.58 19.63
N THR A 153 27.02 -7.53 19.40
CA THR A 153 27.34 -8.93 19.06
C THR A 153 27.90 -9.00 17.65
N ASP A 154 28.39 -10.15 17.23
CA ASP A 154 28.62 -10.39 15.82
C ASP A 154 27.28 -10.51 15.08
N ILE A 155 27.27 -10.18 13.78
CA ILE A 155 26.08 -10.24 12.92
C ILE A 155 25.75 -11.70 12.63
N ARG A 156 24.47 -12.02 12.73
CA ARG A 156 23.93 -13.34 12.35
C ARG A 156 22.79 -13.20 11.36
N LYS A 157 22.63 -14.19 10.48
CA LYS A 157 21.51 -14.26 9.55
C LYS A 157 20.21 -14.53 10.32
N PHE A 158 19.21 -13.75 10.05
CA PHE A 158 17.87 -13.89 10.61
C PHE A 158 16.86 -14.09 9.48
N ASN A 159 16.34 -15.31 9.32
CA ASN A 159 15.35 -15.60 8.29
C ASN A 159 14.00 -14.96 8.68
N MET A 160 13.45 -14.16 7.78
CA MET A 160 12.24 -13.38 8.01
C MET A 160 10.94 -14.15 7.80
N MET A 161 10.97 -15.42 7.35
CA MET A 161 9.73 -16.19 7.21
C MET A 161 9.17 -16.62 8.57
N PHE A 162 7.87 -16.41 8.77
CA PHE A 162 7.17 -17.03 9.88
C PHE A 162 6.99 -18.52 9.64
N LYS A 163 7.38 -19.33 10.62
CA LYS A 163 7.18 -20.77 10.62
C LYS A 163 5.90 -21.14 11.37
N THR A 164 5.20 -22.14 10.85
CA THR A 164 4.07 -22.80 11.49
C THR A 164 4.13 -24.29 11.23
N HIS A 165 3.20 -25.06 11.78
CA HIS A 165 3.20 -26.50 11.65
C HIS A 165 1.82 -27.01 11.24
N GLN A 166 1.80 -28.04 10.41
CA GLN A 166 0.62 -28.81 10.06
C GLN A 166 0.78 -30.23 10.59
N GLY A 167 -0.21 -30.73 11.28
CA GLY A 167 -0.23 -32.10 11.88
C GLY A 167 -0.95 -32.11 13.22
N VAL A 168 -1.34 -33.29 13.65
CA VAL A 168 -2.13 -33.50 14.89
C VAL A 168 -1.24 -33.65 16.11
N THR A 169 0.01 -34.13 15.93
CA THR A 169 1.00 -34.30 16.98
C THR A 169 2.30 -33.61 16.63
N GLU A 170 3.09 -33.22 17.64
CA GLU A 170 4.41 -32.60 17.42
C GLU A 170 5.36 -33.52 16.65
N GLU A 171 5.29 -34.85 16.85
CA GLU A 171 6.13 -35.84 16.19
C GLU A 171 5.81 -36.01 14.68
N SER A 172 4.56 -35.74 14.27
CA SER A 172 4.10 -35.82 12.88
C SER A 172 3.94 -34.44 12.21
N ALA A 173 4.37 -33.39 12.89
CA ALA A 173 4.20 -32.01 12.40
C ALA A 173 5.10 -31.72 11.22
N THR A 174 4.50 -31.32 10.10
CA THR A 174 5.22 -30.78 8.94
C THR A 174 5.42 -29.29 9.10
N GLU A 175 6.67 -28.81 9.01
CA GLU A 175 6.98 -27.40 9.02
C GLU A 175 6.40 -26.73 7.76
N LEU A 176 5.65 -25.66 7.96
CA LEU A 176 5.11 -24.79 6.93
C LEU A 176 5.57 -23.35 7.18
N TYR A 177 5.39 -22.54 6.16
CA TYR A 177 5.69 -21.11 6.23
C TYR A 177 4.45 -20.28 5.90
N LEU A 178 4.26 -19.17 6.60
CA LEU A 178 3.37 -18.11 6.12
C LEU A 178 4.08 -17.41 4.97
N ARG A 179 3.41 -17.27 3.83
CA ARG A 179 4.02 -16.69 2.62
C ARG A 179 4.58 -15.29 2.88
N PRO A 180 5.85 -15.01 2.53
CA PRO A 180 6.46 -13.68 2.66
C PRO A 180 6.12 -12.73 1.51
N GLU A 181 5.53 -13.28 0.43
CA GLU A 181 5.09 -12.55 -0.77
C GLU A 181 3.98 -13.31 -1.51
N THR A 182 3.26 -12.61 -2.36
CA THR A 182 2.20 -13.21 -3.19
C THR A 182 2.69 -13.73 -4.54
N ALA A 183 3.87 -13.31 -5.00
CA ALA A 183 4.45 -13.63 -6.30
C ALA A 183 4.58 -15.14 -6.56
N GLN A 184 5.10 -15.91 -5.60
CA GLN A 184 5.35 -17.34 -5.78
C GLN A 184 4.08 -18.14 -6.03
N GLY A 185 2.94 -17.70 -5.47
CA GLY A 185 1.64 -18.29 -5.76
C GLY A 185 1.24 -18.13 -7.22
N ILE A 186 1.69 -17.08 -7.88
CA ILE A 186 1.46 -16.84 -9.31
C ILE A 186 2.36 -17.77 -10.13
N PHE A 187 3.65 -17.83 -9.83
CA PHE A 187 4.61 -18.65 -10.60
C PHE A 187 4.26 -20.13 -10.60
N VAL A 188 3.91 -20.72 -9.44
CA VAL A 188 3.52 -22.13 -9.36
C VAL A 188 2.21 -22.44 -10.09
N ASN A 189 1.37 -21.42 -10.32
CA ASN A 189 0.11 -21.54 -11.05
C ASN A 189 0.20 -21.12 -12.53
N PHE A 190 1.39 -20.73 -13.04
CA PHE A 190 1.55 -20.23 -14.41
C PHE A 190 0.88 -21.15 -15.46
N LYS A 191 1.20 -22.46 -15.43
CA LYS A 191 0.65 -23.43 -16.39
C LYS A 191 -0.85 -23.63 -16.25
N ASN A 192 -1.38 -23.59 -15.02
CA ASN A 192 -2.80 -23.71 -14.76
C ASN A 192 -3.55 -22.52 -15.36
N ILE A 193 -3.04 -21.32 -15.11
CA ILE A 193 -3.65 -20.07 -15.58
C ILE A 193 -3.57 -19.98 -17.10
N GLN A 194 -2.41 -20.22 -17.70
CA GLN A 194 -2.20 -20.20 -19.15
C GLN A 194 -3.19 -21.14 -19.86
N ARG A 195 -3.33 -22.36 -19.34
CA ARG A 195 -4.23 -23.37 -19.91
C ARG A 195 -5.71 -22.99 -19.79
N THR A 196 -6.13 -22.49 -18.63
CA THR A 196 -7.56 -22.23 -18.34
C THR A 196 -8.04 -20.92 -18.89
N SER A 197 -7.20 -19.87 -18.86
CA SER A 197 -7.53 -18.55 -19.41
C SER A 197 -7.30 -18.45 -20.92
N ARG A 198 -6.56 -19.39 -21.52
CA ARG A 198 -6.13 -19.39 -22.93
C ARG A 198 -5.38 -18.11 -23.33
N LYS A 199 -4.77 -17.42 -22.36
CA LYS A 199 -3.98 -16.22 -22.63
C LYS A 199 -2.73 -16.58 -23.43
N LYS A 200 -2.39 -15.69 -24.35
CA LYS A 200 -1.11 -15.71 -25.08
C LYS A 200 -0.16 -14.73 -24.43
N VAL A 201 1.14 -15.02 -24.49
CA VAL A 201 2.17 -14.07 -24.08
C VAL A 201 2.18 -12.90 -25.10
N PRO A 202 2.15 -11.61 -24.65
CA PRO A 202 2.28 -11.20 -23.26
C PRO A 202 0.96 -11.27 -22.49
N PHE A 203 1.00 -11.68 -21.25
CA PHE A 203 -0.13 -11.59 -20.31
C PHE A 203 0.34 -11.49 -18.87
N GLY A 204 -0.47 -10.90 -18.02
CA GLY A 204 -0.19 -10.76 -16.60
C GLY A 204 -1.15 -11.53 -15.70
N VAL A 205 -0.67 -11.88 -14.52
CA VAL A 205 -1.47 -12.46 -13.45
C VAL A 205 -1.34 -11.57 -12.22
N ALA A 206 -2.47 -11.07 -11.75
CA ALA A 206 -2.54 -10.15 -10.62
C ALA A 206 -3.11 -10.83 -9.39
N GLN A 207 -2.58 -10.50 -8.23
CA GLN A 207 -3.09 -10.97 -6.94
C GLN A 207 -3.08 -9.86 -5.91
N ILE A 208 -4.13 -9.83 -5.08
CA ILE A 208 -4.17 -9.06 -3.84
C ILE A 208 -4.23 -10.05 -2.70
N GLY A 209 -3.29 -10.00 -1.75
CA GLY A 209 -3.29 -10.96 -0.66
C GLY A 209 -2.38 -10.60 0.49
N LYS A 210 -2.64 -11.23 1.63
CA LYS A 210 -1.83 -11.13 2.84
C LYS A 210 -0.47 -11.77 2.64
N SER A 211 0.57 -11.09 3.18
CA SER A 211 1.94 -11.58 3.28
C SER A 211 2.49 -11.30 4.68
N PHE A 212 3.51 -12.06 5.07
CA PHE A 212 4.00 -12.08 6.45
C PHE A 212 5.53 -12.06 6.44
N ARG A 213 6.11 -11.07 7.11
CA ARG A 213 7.58 -10.97 7.29
C ARG A 213 7.89 -10.71 8.74
N ASN A 214 8.68 -11.56 9.36
CA ASN A 214 9.08 -11.39 10.76
C ASN A 214 10.12 -10.28 10.90
N GLU A 215 9.72 -9.05 10.61
CA GLU A 215 10.56 -7.87 10.62
C GLU A 215 11.28 -7.68 11.96
N ILE A 216 12.59 -7.40 11.92
CA ILE A 216 13.42 -7.12 13.12
C ILE A 216 13.02 -5.77 13.70
N THR A 217 12.87 -4.75 12.84
CA THR A 217 12.56 -3.36 13.22
C THR A 217 11.30 -2.86 12.51
N PRO A 218 10.10 -3.39 12.85
CA PRO A 218 8.86 -2.83 12.31
C PRO A 218 8.68 -1.40 12.83
N GLY A 219 8.06 -0.52 12.04
CA GLY A 219 7.93 0.88 12.44
C GLY A 219 7.21 1.75 11.45
N ASN A 220 7.17 3.03 11.74
CA ASN A 220 6.53 4.06 10.92
C ASN A 220 5.07 3.75 10.63
N PHE A 221 4.29 3.44 11.69
CA PHE A 221 2.87 3.13 11.61
C PHE A 221 2.61 1.93 10.68
N THR A 222 1.75 2.05 9.66
CA THR A 222 1.43 0.97 8.71
C THR A 222 2.45 0.81 7.58
N PHE A 223 3.57 1.55 7.61
CA PHE A 223 4.60 1.48 6.57
C PHE A 223 5.39 0.16 6.59
N ARG A 224 5.81 -0.31 7.78
CA ARG A 224 6.56 -1.55 7.95
C ARG A 224 5.98 -2.38 9.10
N THR A 225 5.18 -3.36 8.74
CA THR A 225 4.47 -4.26 9.65
C THR A 225 4.86 -5.70 9.39
N ARG A 226 4.56 -6.61 10.32
CA ARG A 226 4.85 -8.06 10.15
C ARG A 226 3.78 -8.78 9.35
N GLU A 227 2.55 -8.28 9.37
CA GLU A 227 1.44 -8.72 8.55
C GLU A 227 0.98 -7.54 7.69
N PHE A 228 0.95 -7.71 6.39
CA PHE A 228 0.59 -6.66 5.42
C PHE A 228 -0.13 -7.26 4.22
N GLU A 229 -0.59 -6.43 3.33
CA GLU A 229 -1.25 -6.86 2.11
C GLU A 229 -0.49 -6.34 0.90
N GLN A 230 -0.23 -7.23 -0.08
CA GLN A 230 0.40 -6.88 -1.35
C GLN A 230 -0.63 -6.87 -2.47
N MET A 231 -0.39 -6.01 -3.45
CA MET A 231 -1.04 -5.97 -4.76
C MET A 231 0.07 -6.18 -5.78
N GLU A 232 0.20 -7.40 -6.29
CA GLU A 232 1.28 -7.82 -7.20
C GLU A 232 0.73 -8.22 -8.55
N LEU A 233 1.49 -7.90 -9.59
CA LEU A 233 1.26 -8.32 -10.97
C LEU A 233 2.55 -8.96 -11.48
N GLU A 234 2.46 -10.23 -11.91
CA GLU A 234 3.52 -10.89 -12.66
C GLU A 234 3.16 -10.87 -14.13
N PHE A 235 3.88 -10.04 -14.89
CA PHE A 235 3.62 -9.85 -16.31
C PHE A 235 4.60 -10.64 -17.16
N PHE A 236 4.10 -11.72 -17.77
CA PHE A 236 4.87 -12.64 -18.58
C PHE A 236 5.01 -12.11 -20.01
N CYS A 237 6.25 -11.96 -20.48
CA CYS A 237 6.56 -11.46 -21.81
C CYS A 237 7.57 -12.35 -22.54
N LYS A 238 7.74 -12.13 -23.86
CA LYS A 238 8.76 -12.82 -24.62
C LYS A 238 10.15 -12.29 -24.25
N PRO A 239 11.16 -13.19 -24.05
CA PRO A 239 12.54 -12.76 -23.85
C PRO A 239 13.00 -11.78 -24.94
N GLY A 240 13.65 -10.69 -24.52
CA GLY A 240 14.08 -9.61 -25.40
C GLY A 240 13.06 -8.48 -25.60
N THR A 241 11.82 -8.62 -25.09
CA THR A 241 10.82 -7.53 -25.03
C THR A 241 10.59 -7.01 -23.61
N ASP A 242 11.30 -7.56 -22.64
CA ASP A 242 11.19 -7.31 -21.21
C ASP A 242 11.42 -5.84 -20.84
N LEU A 243 12.46 -5.19 -21.37
CA LEU A 243 12.76 -3.79 -21.08
C LEU A 243 11.70 -2.81 -21.64
N GLU A 244 11.07 -3.15 -22.77
CA GLU A 244 9.93 -2.35 -23.28
C GLU A 244 8.72 -2.44 -22.34
N TRP A 245 8.40 -3.65 -21.86
CA TRP A 245 7.32 -3.87 -20.88
C TRP A 245 7.67 -3.30 -19.52
N PHE A 246 8.93 -3.32 -19.11
CA PHE A 246 9.38 -2.66 -17.90
C PHE A 246 9.12 -1.14 -17.96
N ALA A 247 9.50 -0.48 -19.04
CA ALA A 247 9.23 0.93 -19.26
C ALA A 247 7.71 1.22 -19.29
N TYR A 248 6.93 0.39 -19.97
CA TYR A 248 5.46 0.50 -20.00
C TYR A 248 4.86 0.47 -18.60
N TRP A 249 5.26 -0.52 -17.77
CA TRP A 249 4.72 -0.65 -16.42
C TRP A 249 5.15 0.48 -15.49
N LYS A 250 6.37 1.01 -15.64
CA LYS A 250 6.79 2.22 -14.91
C LYS A 250 5.84 3.38 -15.17
N ASP A 251 5.58 3.70 -16.42
CA ASP A 251 4.68 4.80 -16.79
C ASP A 251 3.23 4.52 -16.37
N PHE A 252 2.76 3.30 -16.54
CA PHE A 252 1.40 2.90 -16.17
C PHE A 252 1.16 3.03 -14.67
N CYS A 253 2.08 2.55 -13.83
CA CYS A 253 2.01 2.63 -12.37
C CYS A 253 2.07 4.09 -11.89
N LYS A 254 2.98 4.90 -12.46
CA LYS A 254 3.06 6.33 -12.15
C LYS A 254 1.74 7.04 -12.46
N ASN A 255 1.21 6.84 -13.65
CA ASN A 255 -0.03 7.47 -14.08
C ASN A 255 -1.23 7.05 -13.22
N TRP A 256 -1.27 5.79 -12.75
CA TRP A 256 -2.30 5.34 -11.83
C TRP A 256 -2.27 6.09 -10.49
N LEU A 257 -1.09 6.28 -9.88
CA LEU A 257 -0.94 7.05 -8.65
C LEU A 257 -1.40 8.50 -8.82
N LEU A 258 -0.96 9.16 -9.91
CA LEU A 258 -1.29 10.56 -10.20
C LEU A 258 -2.79 10.73 -10.47
N SER A 259 -3.41 9.78 -11.18
CA SER A 259 -4.86 9.83 -11.50
C SER A 259 -5.75 9.75 -10.25
N LEU A 260 -5.24 9.17 -9.16
CA LEU A 260 -5.91 9.10 -7.86
C LEU A 260 -5.54 10.24 -6.90
N GLY A 261 -4.88 11.27 -7.42
CA GLY A 261 -4.62 12.53 -6.71
C GLY A 261 -3.31 12.58 -5.95
N MET A 262 -2.41 11.60 -6.11
CA MET A 262 -1.05 11.71 -5.59
C MET A 262 -0.30 12.83 -6.32
N LYS A 263 0.42 13.66 -5.58
CA LYS A 263 1.17 14.77 -6.15
C LYS A 263 2.51 14.29 -6.68
N GLU A 264 2.82 14.65 -7.92
CA GLU A 264 4.07 14.25 -8.58
C GLU A 264 5.31 14.75 -7.84
N GLU A 265 5.24 15.92 -7.20
CA GLU A 265 6.32 16.50 -6.39
C GLU A 265 6.69 15.68 -5.14
N ASN A 266 5.83 14.75 -4.73
CA ASN A 266 6.04 13.84 -3.60
C ASN A 266 6.49 12.43 -4.05
N LEU A 267 6.68 12.23 -5.36
CA LEU A 267 7.04 10.94 -5.96
C LEU A 267 8.38 11.06 -6.68
N HIS A 268 9.29 10.13 -6.40
CA HIS A 268 10.59 10.01 -7.05
C HIS A 268 10.76 8.60 -7.58
N LEU A 269 11.21 8.45 -8.83
CA LEU A 269 11.53 7.17 -9.42
C LEU A 269 13.05 6.99 -9.40
N ARG A 270 13.52 5.96 -8.70
CA ARG A 270 14.94 5.64 -8.54
C ARG A 270 15.26 4.31 -9.22
N ASP A 271 15.99 4.37 -10.31
CA ASP A 271 16.52 3.17 -10.96
C ASP A 271 17.71 2.65 -10.14
N HIS A 272 17.76 1.33 -9.92
CA HIS A 272 18.87 0.68 -9.23
C HIS A 272 20.13 0.65 -10.10
N SER A 273 21.29 0.89 -9.49
CA SER A 273 22.58 0.64 -10.13
C SER A 273 22.85 -0.87 -10.29
N PRO A 274 23.74 -1.30 -11.19
CA PRO A 274 24.06 -2.72 -11.35
C PRO A 274 24.49 -3.42 -10.06
N GLU A 275 25.12 -2.70 -9.13
CA GLU A 275 25.59 -3.20 -7.83
C GLU A 275 24.46 -3.39 -6.80
N GLU A 276 23.35 -2.70 -6.99
CA GLU A 276 22.17 -2.79 -6.13
C GLU A 276 21.17 -3.85 -6.59
N LEU A 277 21.28 -4.32 -7.85
CA LEU A 277 20.34 -5.28 -8.40
C LEU A 277 20.37 -6.60 -7.64
N CYS A 278 19.19 -7.09 -7.30
CA CYS A 278 19.04 -8.47 -6.83
C CYS A 278 19.53 -9.46 -7.90
N PHE A 279 20.06 -10.59 -7.47
CA PHE A 279 20.64 -11.64 -8.34
C PHE A 279 19.69 -12.18 -9.41
N TYR A 280 18.40 -12.01 -9.26
CA TYR A 280 17.34 -12.43 -10.20
C TYR A 280 16.85 -11.28 -11.09
N SER A 281 17.29 -10.06 -10.86
CA SER A 281 16.76 -8.89 -11.55
C SER A 281 17.74 -8.33 -12.57
N LYS A 282 17.24 -8.02 -13.76
CA LYS A 282 17.96 -7.33 -14.83
C LYS A 282 17.85 -5.82 -14.76
N ALA A 283 16.71 -5.35 -14.24
CA ALA A 283 16.42 -3.93 -13.99
C ALA A 283 15.43 -3.82 -12.83
N THR A 284 15.61 -2.80 -11.99
CA THR A 284 14.68 -2.49 -10.89
C THR A 284 14.52 -0.97 -10.79
N THR A 285 13.29 -0.53 -10.56
CA THR A 285 12.97 0.87 -10.24
C THR A 285 12.11 0.90 -8.99
N ASP A 286 12.54 1.66 -7.98
CA ASP A 286 11.71 2.00 -6.83
C ASP A 286 10.95 3.31 -7.08
N PHE A 287 9.67 3.29 -6.78
CA PHE A 287 8.90 4.51 -6.57
C PHE A 287 9.05 4.89 -5.12
N GLU A 288 9.76 5.94 -4.84
CA GLU A 288 9.90 6.51 -3.50
C GLU A 288 8.85 7.60 -3.32
N TYR A 289 8.18 7.58 -2.17
CA TYR A 289 7.20 8.61 -1.80
C TYR A 289 7.69 9.37 -0.57
N LYS A 290 7.42 10.68 -0.55
CA LYS A 290 7.76 11.58 0.56
C LYS A 290 6.71 11.49 1.66
N PHE A 291 6.84 10.49 2.52
CA PHE A 291 6.03 10.35 3.74
C PHE A 291 6.32 11.46 4.75
N ALA A 292 5.54 11.52 5.81
CA ALA A 292 5.79 12.47 6.90
C ALA A 292 7.07 12.18 7.72
N PHE A 293 7.63 10.97 7.61
CA PHE A 293 8.91 10.59 8.21
C PHE A 293 10.11 10.71 7.24
N GLY A 294 9.88 11.12 6.01
CA GLY A 294 10.91 11.22 4.96
C GLY A 294 10.61 10.35 3.74
N TRP A 295 11.59 10.19 2.85
CA TRP A 295 11.46 9.35 1.67
C TRP A 295 11.43 7.87 2.07
N GLY A 296 10.56 7.12 1.43
CA GLY A 296 10.43 5.68 1.62
C GLY A 296 9.90 5.00 0.37
N GLU A 297 10.34 3.79 0.14
CA GLU A 297 9.89 2.95 -0.97
C GLU A 297 8.37 2.70 -0.86
N LEU A 298 7.67 3.06 -1.92
CA LEU A 298 6.23 2.86 -2.07
C LEU A 298 5.91 1.67 -2.95
N TRP A 299 6.60 1.52 -4.08
CA TRP A 299 6.32 0.55 -5.13
C TRP A 299 7.62 0.11 -5.78
N GLY A 300 7.84 -1.19 -5.93
CA GLY A 300 8.94 -1.75 -6.70
C GLY A 300 8.48 -2.26 -8.06
N ILE A 301 9.25 -2.02 -9.10
CA ILE A 301 9.07 -2.66 -10.41
C ILE A 301 10.38 -3.35 -10.76
N ALA A 302 10.34 -4.66 -11.00
CA ALA A 302 11.51 -5.47 -11.31
C ALA A 302 11.33 -6.24 -12.62
N ASP A 303 12.36 -6.26 -13.45
CA ASP A 303 12.53 -7.25 -14.52
C ASP A 303 13.23 -8.47 -13.92
N ARG A 304 12.47 -9.52 -13.63
CA ARG A 304 12.92 -10.76 -12.97
C ARG A 304 13.44 -11.80 -13.94
N THR A 305 13.49 -11.48 -15.23
CA THR A 305 13.86 -12.41 -16.30
C THR A 305 13.03 -13.72 -16.24
N ASP A 306 13.61 -14.88 -16.50
CA ASP A 306 12.97 -16.20 -16.38
C ASP A 306 13.28 -16.88 -15.04
N TYR A 307 13.90 -16.16 -14.09
CA TYR A 307 14.47 -16.74 -12.88
C TYR A 307 13.47 -17.64 -12.13
N ASP A 308 12.32 -17.11 -11.72
CA ASP A 308 11.37 -17.85 -10.89
C ASP A 308 10.81 -19.10 -11.58
N LEU A 309 10.38 -18.97 -12.84
CA LEU A 309 9.86 -20.11 -13.61
C LEU A 309 10.94 -21.19 -13.82
N SER A 310 12.19 -20.78 -14.04
CA SER A 310 13.33 -21.68 -14.21
C SER A 310 13.69 -22.39 -12.91
N GLN A 311 13.65 -21.70 -11.74
CA GLN A 311 13.90 -22.32 -10.45
C GLN A 311 12.80 -23.34 -10.10
N HIS A 312 11.52 -22.99 -10.30
CA HIS A 312 10.42 -23.94 -10.08
C HIS A 312 10.48 -25.13 -11.03
N ALA A 313 10.85 -24.92 -12.31
CA ALA A 313 11.03 -26.00 -13.27
C ALA A 313 12.14 -26.98 -12.84
N LYS A 314 13.26 -26.44 -12.36
CA LYS A 314 14.39 -27.22 -11.83
C LYS A 314 13.98 -28.04 -10.61
N GLU A 315 13.32 -27.45 -9.65
CA GLU A 315 12.91 -28.09 -8.39
C GLU A 315 11.86 -29.17 -8.62
N CYS A 316 10.85 -28.91 -9.45
CA CYS A 316 9.79 -29.88 -9.71
C CYS A 316 10.14 -30.92 -10.80
N GLY A 317 11.29 -30.78 -11.49
CA GLY A 317 11.72 -31.67 -12.56
C GLY A 317 10.84 -31.65 -13.81
N LYS A 318 10.03 -30.59 -14.00
CA LYS A 318 9.12 -30.43 -15.15
C LYS A 318 9.32 -29.08 -15.84
N PRO A 319 9.37 -29.03 -17.19
CA PRO A 319 9.55 -27.76 -17.88
C PRO A 319 8.35 -26.83 -17.70
N ILE A 320 8.60 -25.60 -17.29
CA ILE A 320 7.61 -24.53 -17.19
C ILE A 320 7.85 -23.58 -18.36
N THR A 321 7.51 -24.01 -19.57
CA THR A 321 7.72 -23.25 -20.82
C THR A 321 6.40 -22.83 -21.44
N TYR A 322 6.44 -21.79 -22.25
CA TYR A 322 5.36 -21.35 -23.13
C TYR A 322 5.67 -21.83 -24.58
N LEU A 323 4.67 -22.34 -25.29
CA LEU A 323 4.72 -22.60 -26.71
C LEU A 323 3.93 -21.52 -27.43
N ASP A 324 4.61 -20.69 -28.21
CA ASP A 324 3.97 -19.66 -29.01
C ASP A 324 3.17 -20.33 -30.17
N PRO A 325 1.85 -20.17 -30.21
CA PRO A 325 1.04 -20.83 -31.23
C PRO A 325 1.19 -20.22 -32.65
N VAL A 326 1.84 -19.05 -32.76
CA VAL A 326 2.04 -18.35 -34.04
C VAL A 326 3.40 -18.74 -34.63
N THR A 327 4.46 -18.68 -33.82
CA THR A 327 5.84 -18.96 -34.30
C THR A 327 6.25 -20.41 -34.09
N ASN A 328 5.50 -21.20 -33.32
CA ASN A 328 5.83 -22.55 -32.86
C ASN A 328 7.16 -22.61 -32.05
N GLU A 329 7.59 -21.47 -31.52
CA GLU A 329 8.77 -21.34 -30.69
C GLU A 329 8.46 -21.69 -29.23
N ARG A 330 9.35 -22.40 -28.55
CA ARG A 330 9.22 -22.74 -27.14
C ARG A 330 10.24 -21.99 -26.32
N TYR A 331 9.81 -21.27 -25.29
CA TYR A 331 10.70 -20.53 -24.39
C TYR A 331 10.12 -20.46 -22.97
N VAL A 332 10.95 -20.10 -22.00
CA VAL A 332 10.53 -19.67 -20.67
C VAL A 332 10.24 -18.17 -20.75
N PRO A 333 9.05 -17.69 -20.43
CA PRO A 333 8.75 -16.26 -20.45
C PRO A 333 9.60 -15.49 -19.45
N TYR A 334 9.96 -14.25 -19.79
CA TYR A 334 10.48 -13.28 -18.85
C TYR A 334 9.34 -12.63 -18.09
N VAL A 335 9.63 -12.09 -16.91
CA VAL A 335 8.65 -11.54 -16.00
C VAL A 335 8.99 -10.10 -15.63
N VAL A 336 8.01 -9.20 -15.78
CA VAL A 336 8.06 -7.86 -15.22
C VAL A 336 7.06 -7.81 -14.08
N GLU A 337 7.54 -7.45 -12.88
CA GLU A 337 6.80 -7.45 -11.62
C GLU A 337 6.59 -6.04 -11.08
N PRO A 338 5.42 -5.41 -11.21
CA PRO A 338 4.99 -4.32 -10.36
C PRO A 338 4.45 -4.86 -9.02
N SER A 339 5.15 -4.59 -7.90
CA SER A 339 4.79 -5.04 -6.55
C SER A 339 4.54 -3.87 -5.60
N LEU A 340 3.29 -3.70 -5.16
CA LEU A 340 2.81 -2.60 -4.33
C LEU A 340 2.28 -3.09 -2.99
N GLY A 341 2.78 -2.53 -1.89
CA GLY A 341 2.20 -2.72 -0.57
C GLY A 341 0.89 -1.93 -0.41
N ALA A 342 -0.24 -2.62 -0.21
CA ALA A 342 -1.54 -1.97 -0.02
C ALA A 342 -1.54 -1.03 1.20
N ASP A 343 -0.89 -1.43 2.29
CA ASP A 343 -0.80 -0.65 3.51
C ASP A 343 0.06 0.62 3.33
N ARG A 344 1.16 0.50 2.56
CA ARG A 344 2.03 1.65 2.23
C ARG A 344 1.32 2.67 1.35
N VAL A 345 0.63 2.25 0.30
CA VAL A 345 -0.08 3.18 -0.59
C VAL A 345 -1.28 3.83 0.09
N VAL A 346 -1.97 3.12 0.99
CA VAL A 346 -3.01 3.71 1.85
C VAL A 346 -2.42 4.81 2.71
N LEU A 347 -1.27 4.59 3.36
CA LEU A 347 -0.58 5.61 4.14
C LEU A 347 -0.11 6.78 3.28
N ALA A 348 0.40 6.52 2.06
CA ALA A 348 0.81 7.56 1.12
C ALA A 348 -0.37 8.46 0.72
N PHE A 349 -1.52 7.88 0.34
CA PHE A 349 -2.72 8.66 0.03
C PHE A 349 -3.25 9.45 1.24
N LEU A 350 -3.22 8.87 2.45
CA LEU A 350 -3.58 9.60 3.68
C LEU A 350 -2.65 10.79 3.92
N THR A 351 -1.34 10.57 3.77
CA THR A 351 -0.32 11.61 3.93
C THR A 351 -0.50 12.73 2.91
N ASP A 352 -0.73 12.37 1.65
CA ASP A 352 -0.91 13.36 0.58
C ASP A 352 -2.19 14.17 0.74
N ALA A 353 -3.27 13.50 1.16
CA ALA A 353 -4.59 14.09 1.33
C ALA A 353 -4.74 14.96 2.59
N TYR A 354 -3.93 14.70 3.64
CA TYR A 354 -4.01 15.48 4.89
C TYR A 354 -3.67 16.94 4.66
N ASP A 355 -4.53 17.84 5.16
CA ASP A 355 -4.32 19.29 5.04
C ASP A 355 -4.91 20.01 6.27
N GLU A 356 -4.27 21.11 6.67
CA GLU A 356 -4.78 22.04 7.68
C GLU A 356 -4.94 23.41 7.02
N GLU A 357 -6.17 23.88 6.94
CA GLU A 357 -6.51 25.11 6.25
C GLU A 357 -7.00 26.16 7.26
N VAL A 358 -6.36 27.33 7.26
CA VAL A 358 -6.81 28.48 8.04
C VAL A 358 -8.02 29.11 7.31
N VAL A 359 -9.21 28.95 7.89
CA VAL A 359 -10.46 29.48 7.34
C VAL A 359 -10.70 30.92 7.80
N ASP A 360 -10.41 31.22 9.07
CA ASP A 360 -10.52 32.55 9.66
C ASP A 360 -9.30 32.79 10.57
N ALA A 361 -8.39 33.64 10.10
CA ALA A 361 -7.13 33.93 10.81
C ALA A 361 -7.39 34.77 12.10
N GLU A 362 -8.43 35.62 12.11
CA GLU A 362 -8.74 36.46 13.26
C GLU A 362 -9.29 35.65 14.43
N LYS A 363 -10.05 34.57 14.10
CA LYS A 363 -10.61 33.65 15.08
C LYS A 363 -9.73 32.42 15.33
N ASN A 364 -8.56 32.33 14.67
CA ASN A 364 -7.70 31.15 14.68
C ASN A 364 -8.47 29.85 14.34
N ASP A 365 -9.44 29.97 13.40
CA ASP A 365 -10.23 28.83 12.95
C ASP A 365 -9.47 28.05 11.89
N VAL A 366 -9.01 26.85 12.28
CA VAL A 366 -8.29 25.92 11.42
C VAL A 366 -9.18 24.74 11.09
N ARG A 367 -9.25 24.39 9.80
CA ARG A 367 -9.98 23.25 9.29
C ARG A 367 -9.00 22.12 8.95
N THR A 368 -9.12 20.99 9.65
CA THR A 368 -8.48 19.74 9.22
C THR A 368 -9.31 19.11 8.12
N VAL A 369 -8.68 18.71 7.03
CA VAL A 369 -9.37 18.11 5.89
C VAL A 369 -8.51 17.01 5.27
N LEU A 370 -9.13 15.87 4.94
CA LEU A 370 -8.55 14.84 4.08
C LEU A 370 -9.04 15.04 2.64
N ARG A 371 -8.15 15.52 1.77
CA ARG A 371 -8.46 15.77 0.34
C ARG A 371 -8.30 14.51 -0.50
N LEU A 372 -8.93 13.42 -0.06
CA LEU A 372 -8.92 12.14 -0.78
C LEU A 372 -9.62 12.29 -2.14
N HIS A 373 -9.09 11.61 -3.15
CA HIS A 373 -9.81 11.47 -4.42
C HIS A 373 -11.20 10.87 -4.15
N PRO A 374 -12.28 11.36 -4.77
CA PRO A 374 -13.64 10.89 -4.48
C PRO A 374 -13.82 9.37 -4.61
N ALA A 375 -13.15 8.75 -5.59
CA ALA A 375 -13.15 7.29 -5.75
C ALA A 375 -12.57 6.54 -4.55
N LEU A 376 -11.62 7.14 -3.81
CA LEU A 376 -10.95 6.51 -2.67
C LEU A 376 -11.65 6.78 -1.34
N ALA A 377 -12.40 7.88 -1.21
CA ALA A 377 -13.06 8.27 0.04
C ALA A 377 -13.92 7.14 0.62
N PRO A 378 -13.88 6.89 1.96
CA PRO A 378 -14.70 5.87 2.60
C PRO A 378 -16.19 6.06 2.34
N TYR A 379 -16.70 7.25 2.60
CA TYR A 379 -18.04 7.69 2.20
C TYR A 379 -17.93 8.62 1.00
N LYS A 380 -18.85 8.44 0.03
CA LYS A 380 -18.92 9.27 -1.17
C LYS A 380 -19.73 10.53 -0.91
N CYS A 381 -20.74 10.43 -0.06
CA CYS A 381 -21.48 11.58 0.42
C CYS A 381 -21.97 11.42 1.85
N ALA A 382 -22.35 12.54 2.46
CA ALA A 382 -23.03 12.60 3.75
C ALA A 382 -24.40 13.31 3.58
N VAL A 383 -25.48 12.68 4.03
CA VAL A 383 -26.81 13.29 4.07
C VAL A 383 -26.99 13.99 5.41
N LEU A 384 -27.23 15.29 5.38
CA LEU A 384 -27.22 16.19 6.53
C LEU A 384 -28.53 17.01 6.61
N PRO A 385 -29.59 16.57 7.34
CA PRO A 385 -30.77 17.38 7.50
C PRO A 385 -30.45 18.64 8.30
N LEU A 386 -30.83 19.81 7.82
CA LEU A 386 -30.56 21.11 8.46
C LEU A 386 -31.11 21.15 9.88
N GLN A 387 -32.32 20.60 10.09
CA GLN A 387 -32.99 20.49 11.38
C GLN A 387 -33.55 19.08 11.60
N LYS A 388 -33.82 18.74 12.87
CA LYS A 388 -34.30 17.39 13.25
C LYS A 388 -35.68 17.03 12.66
N ASN A 389 -36.55 18.03 12.45
CA ASN A 389 -37.86 17.81 11.83
C ASN A 389 -37.85 17.48 10.35
N LEU A 390 -36.66 17.53 9.71
CA LEU A 390 -36.45 17.11 8.34
C LEU A 390 -35.92 15.64 8.23
N ALA A 391 -35.86 14.91 9.36
CA ALA A 391 -35.28 13.58 9.43
C ALA A 391 -35.96 12.59 8.49
N GLU A 392 -37.31 12.57 8.42
CA GLU A 392 -38.06 11.64 7.57
C GLU A 392 -37.69 11.81 6.07
N SER A 393 -37.66 13.05 5.60
CA SER A 393 -37.24 13.36 4.21
C SER A 393 -35.77 12.99 3.97
N ALA A 394 -34.90 13.29 4.95
CA ALA A 394 -33.50 12.97 4.86
C ALA A 394 -33.23 11.45 4.85
N ASP A 395 -33.99 10.67 5.63
CA ASP A 395 -33.90 9.19 5.64
C ASP A 395 -34.31 8.61 4.29
N ALA A 396 -35.35 9.15 3.65
CA ALA A 396 -35.76 8.73 2.31
C ALA A 396 -34.69 9.02 1.25
N ILE A 397 -34.05 10.19 1.31
CA ILE A 397 -32.96 10.57 0.40
C ILE A 397 -31.71 9.73 0.68
N TYR A 398 -31.36 9.55 1.96
CA TYR A 398 -30.26 8.64 2.34
C TYR A 398 -30.47 7.23 1.78
N ALA A 399 -31.65 6.66 1.91
CA ALA A 399 -31.97 5.33 1.40
C ALA A 399 -31.84 5.23 -0.13
N LYS A 400 -32.12 6.31 -0.87
CA LYS A 400 -31.90 6.37 -2.33
C LYS A 400 -30.39 6.38 -2.67
N MET A 401 -29.63 7.25 -2.00
CA MET A 401 -28.18 7.43 -2.24
C MET A 401 -27.38 6.20 -1.82
N ALA A 402 -27.68 5.61 -0.66
CA ALA A 402 -26.98 4.43 -0.12
C ALA A 402 -27.13 3.19 -0.99
N LYS A 403 -28.11 3.11 -1.89
CA LYS A 403 -28.24 2.06 -2.89
C LYS A 403 -27.22 2.21 -4.04
N LYS A 404 -26.65 3.39 -4.21
CA LYS A 404 -25.74 3.72 -5.33
C LYS A 404 -24.28 3.73 -4.92
N PHE A 405 -23.99 4.31 -3.76
CA PHE A 405 -22.63 4.45 -3.25
C PHE A 405 -22.62 4.55 -1.70
N PRO A 406 -21.48 4.27 -1.05
CA PRO A 406 -21.33 4.44 0.39
C PRO A 406 -21.69 5.85 0.84
N THR A 407 -22.72 5.94 1.67
CA THR A 407 -23.31 7.19 2.15
C THR A 407 -23.37 7.17 3.68
N THR A 408 -23.05 8.28 4.33
CA THR A 408 -23.22 8.44 5.77
C THR A 408 -24.34 9.43 6.09
N TYR A 409 -24.81 9.42 7.34
CA TYR A 409 -25.90 10.25 7.81
C TYR A 409 -25.54 10.88 9.16
N ASP A 410 -25.72 12.20 9.33
CA ASP A 410 -25.39 12.89 10.57
C ASP A 410 -26.40 13.98 10.91
N VAL A 411 -26.94 13.93 12.13
CA VAL A 411 -27.93 14.90 12.69
C VAL A 411 -27.43 15.60 13.95
N THR A 412 -26.17 15.31 14.37
CA THR A 412 -25.69 15.73 15.69
C THR A 412 -24.97 17.06 15.64
N GLY A 413 -25.49 18.07 16.36
CA GLY A 413 -24.90 19.40 16.44
C GLY A 413 -25.27 20.31 15.28
N SER A 414 -24.61 21.47 15.17
CA SER A 414 -24.84 22.41 14.08
C SER A 414 -24.35 21.90 12.73
N ILE A 415 -24.94 22.40 11.64
CA ILE A 415 -24.57 22.01 10.29
C ILE A 415 -23.07 22.26 10.00
N GLY A 416 -22.50 23.35 10.47
CA GLY A 416 -21.10 23.67 10.33
C GLY A 416 -20.19 22.65 11.01
N LYS A 417 -20.54 22.16 12.22
CA LYS A 417 -19.80 21.09 12.91
C LYS A 417 -19.88 19.76 12.15
N ARG A 418 -21.02 19.47 11.52
CA ARG A 418 -21.22 18.28 10.71
C ARG A 418 -20.36 18.31 9.43
N TYR A 419 -20.31 19.46 8.75
CA TYR A 419 -19.39 19.65 7.61
C TYR A 419 -17.94 19.40 8.02
N ARG A 420 -17.49 19.96 9.15
CA ARG A 420 -16.11 19.77 9.65
C ARG A 420 -15.79 18.29 9.89
N ARG A 421 -16.72 17.54 10.50
CA ARG A 421 -16.52 16.09 10.70
C ARG A 421 -16.39 15.32 9.37
N GLN A 422 -17.12 15.71 8.34
CA GLN A 422 -17.05 15.09 7.02
C GLN A 422 -15.76 15.51 6.29
N ASP A 423 -15.33 16.75 6.43
CA ASP A 423 -14.06 17.23 5.89
C ASP A 423 -12.87 16.44 6.48
N GLU A 424 -12.87 16.19 7.80
CA GLU A 424 -11.81 15.42 8.51
C GLU A 424 -11.72 13.96 8.10
N ILE A 425 -12.80 13.32 7.69
CA ILE A 425 -12.81 11.92 7.25
C ILE A 425 -12.73 11.77 5.73
N GLY A 426 -12.65 12.90 5.01
CA GLY A 426 -12.43 12.91 3.56
C GLY A 426 -13.67 12.68 2.72
N THR A 427 -14.89 12.81 3.26
CA THR A 427 -16.14 12.73 2.49
C THR A 427 -16.20 13.86 1.46
N PRO A 428 -16.22 13.58 0.14
CA PRO A 428 -16.09 14.63 -0.88
C PRO A 428 -17.34 15.52 -1.01
N PHE A 429 -18.53 14.98 -0.73
CA PHE A 429 -19.78 15.69 -0.92
C PHE A 429 -20.67 15.63 0.31
N CYS A 430 -21.25 16.77 0.70
CA CYS A 430 -22.29 16.84 1.72
C CYS A 430 -23.61 17.28 1.08
N VAL A 431 -24.64 16.46 1.25
CA VAL A 431 -25.98 16.69 0.73
C VAL A 431 -26.84 17.21 1.88
N THR A 432 -27.19 18.49 1.86
CA THR A 432 -28.01 19.14 2.91
C THR A 432 -29.47 19.14 2.51
N ILE A 433 -30.28 18.66 3.43
CA ILE A 433 -31.74 18.64 3.33
C ILE A 433 -32.29 19.82 4.16
N ASP A 434 -33.04 20.71 3.53
CA ASP A 434 -33.63 21.90 4.13
C ASP A 434 -35.14 22.00 3.86
N PHE A 435 -35.77 23.09 4.25
CA PHE A 435 -37.22 23.26 4.08
C PHE A 435 -37.64 23.34 2.61
N GLN A 436 -36.79 23.94 1.75
CA GLN A 436 -37.07 24.01 0.33
C GLN A 436 -37.07 22.62 -0.33
N THR A 437 -36.31 21.67 0.25
CA THR A 437 -36.33 20.27 -0.21
C THR A 437 -37.73 19.65 -0.12
N LEU A 438 -38.51 20.04 0.88
CA LEU A 438 -39.91 19.57 1.03
C LEU A 438 -40.85 20.14 -0.03
N GLU A 439 -40.54 21.31 -0.59
CA GLU A 439 -41.38 22.02 -1.56
C GLU A 439 -41.10 21.57 -3.00
N ASP A 440 -39.82 21.41 -3.38
CA ASP A 440 -39.41 21.24 -4.77
C ASP A 440 -38.49 20.02 -5.02
N ASN A 441 -38.26 19.18 -3.99
CA ASN A 441 -37.42 18.00 -4.07
C ASN A 441 -35.97 18.31 -4.51
N THR A 442 -35.47 19.52 -4.22
CA THR A 442 -34.07 19.89 -4.47
C THR A 442 -33.24 19.80 -3.20
N VAL A 443 -31.95 19.58 -3.34
CA VAL A 443 -30.97 19.48 -2.25
C VAL A 443 -29.78 20.37 -2.50
N THR A 444 -29.08 20.77 -1.44
CA THR A 444 -27.80 21.48 -1.58
C THR A 444 -26.66 20.48 -1.50
N VAL A 445 -25.85 20.42 -2.54
CA VAL A 445 -24.61 19.62 -2.58
C VAL A 445 -23.42 20.55 -2.32
N ARG A 446 -22.68 20.30 -1.23
CA ARG A 446 -21.46 21.03 -0.89
C ARG A 446 -20.25 20.20 -1.28
N ASP A 447 -19.36 20.78 -2.04
CA ASP A 447 -18.05 20.22 -2.33
C ASP A 447 -17.07 20.45 -1.15
N ARG A 448 -16.33 19.40 -0.75
CA ARG A 448 -15.37 19.44 0.37
C ARG A 448 -14.23 20.41 0.12
N ASP A 449 -13.67 20.40 -1.08
CA ASP A 449 -12.42 21.09 -1.37
C ASP A 449 -12.60 22.57 -1.62
N SER A 450 -13.59 22.95 -2.41
CA SER A 450 -13.92 24.33 -2.70
C SER A 450 -14.85 24.99 -1.65
N MET A 451 -15.59 24.19 -0.88
CA MET A 451 -16.70 24.59 -0.01
C MET A 451 -17.88 25.23 -0.77
N GLU A 452 -17.84 25.23 -2.09
CA GLU A 452 -18.94 25.73 -2.91
C GLU A 452 -20.16 24.81 -2.81
N GLN A 453 -21.32 25.42 -3.01
CA GLN A 453 -22.61 24.75 -2.89
C GLN A 453 -23.42 24.96 -4.16
N ILE A 454 -23.98 23.88 -4.66
CA ILE A 454 -24.93 23.90 -5.77
C ILE A 454 -26.28 23.37 -5.31
N ARG A 455 -27.37 23.92 -5.86
CA ARG A 455 -28.71 23.40 -5.60
C ARG A 455 -29.22 22.68 -6.84
N VAL A 456 -29.60 21.43 -6.65
CA VAL A 456 -30.01 20.53 -7.74
C VAL A 456 -31.09 19.55 -7.25
N SER A 457 -31.80 18.88 -8.17
CA SER A 457 -32.72 17.80 -7.80
C SER A 457 -31.99 16.65 -7.11
N VAL A 458 -32.67 15.82 -6.33
CA VAL A 458 -32.09 14.63 -5.70
C VAL A 458 -31.49 13.69 -6.75
N GLU A 459 -32.17 13.51 -7.88
CA GLU A 459 -31.73 12.67 -8.99
C GLU A 459 -30.46 13.21 -9.66
N ASP A 460 -30.37 14.52 -9.86
CA ASP A 460 -29.19 15.16 -10.43
C ASP A 460 -28.01 15.16 -9.44
N ALA A 461 -28.28 15.28 -8.14
CA ALA A 461 -27.25 15.13 -7.10
C ALA A 461 -26.62 13.71 -7.15
N ILE A 462 -27.44 12.68 -7.30
CA ILE A 462 -26.95 11.29 -7.43
C ILE A 462 -26.07 11.16 -8.66
N LYS A 463 -26.52 11.60 -9.84
CA LYS A 463 -25.75 11.55 -11.08
C LYS A 463 -24.42 12.31 -10.97
N TYR A 464 -24.48 13.53 -10.44
CA TYR A 464 -23.30 14.36 -10.21
C TYR A 464 -22.24 13.64 -9.37
N ILE A 465 -22.66 12.99 -8.28
CA ILE A 465 -21.75 12.23 -7.41
C ILE A 465 -21.23 10.98 -8.14
N GLU A 466 -22.10 10.21 -8.83
CA GLU A 466 -21.69 9.02 -9.60
C GLU A 466 -20.59 9.35 -10.61
N GLU A 467 -20.72 10.46 -11.36
CA GLU A 467 -19.72 10.93 -12.32
C GLU A 467 -18.38 11.30 -11.67
N LYS A 468 -18.41 11.88 -10.46
CA LYS A 468 -17.21 12.30 -9.73
C LYS A 468 -16.47 11.17 -9.02
N ILE A 469 -17.15 10.09 -8.69
CA ILE A 469 -16.55 8.92 -8.03
C ILE A 469 -16.12 7.83 -9.03
N ASP A 470 -16.51 7.94 -10.30
CA ASP A 470 -16.05 7.01 -11.33
C ASP A 470 -14.54 7.22 -11.61
N PHE A 471 -13.85 6.10 -11.84
CA PHE A 471 -12.39 6.08 -11.98
C PHE A 471 -11.96 4.99 -12.97
#